data_3cccdd8a2185dda24e56f0d1f9bb1a2e
#
_entry.id   3cccdd8a2185dda24e56f0d1f9bb1a2e
#
_cell.length_a   1.000
_cell.length_b   1.000
_cell.length_c   1.000
_cell.angle_alpha   90.00
_cell.angle_beta   90.00
_cell.angle_gamma   90.00
#
_symmetry.space_group_name_H-M   'P 1'
#
loop_
_entity.id
_entity.type
_entity.pdbx_description
1 polymer ?
#
loop_
_entity_poly.entity_id
_entity_poly.type
_entity_poly.pdbx_seq_one_letter_code
_entity_poly.pdbx_strand_id
1 'polypeptide(L)'
;MRANVQKSFKGIPWWGWASAAVLYVGVAGAVVDFAWERAIDALEEAGAHRLDLYASSLKSELGRFEILPALVARQDSVRALLKASPQQARDLLHPVDVYLEAVNRDAGSGAVDVIDLRGDVIAASNWNEPVSFVGTNVSYRPYFKDALARGSGRFFGIGTNTGVPGVYFASAVRDGGTPIGVAAAKISVDPLESAWRAPGVAAMVVDGNGVVVISTEPAWKFTALRPITAQQQRDIQASRQYAGRTVDALPYRRIGEHSAAAWFGTLPDPHRAGRTVRYLVMSRPAPQAGDSLMVLLDTAGARRQQQTAFVFVTGAFLIVALLVGYAIQRRRAIAARLSAQDALRRANDRLELTVAQRTAALTEANERMQREIVERERTEQRLRDSQQEVVHAGKLAVLGQMAAGLTHELNQPLVAIRTLCDNARTFFERNQPAQAFANLERIGKLVDGMAVLTGELKTFARKPDVERVAVSLNEAVAHARLIYDARLRDEGVQLDVNIAPGTTVSAESSQLQQVIVNLLGNALDAVHDAPVRRIAIAADAPDAHGRVRFTVTDSGAGIAPDVLPHLFEPFVTTKPRGQGLGLGLAIT
;
A
#
# COMPACT_ATOMS: atom_id res chain seq x y z
N MET A 1 -55.31 -25.47 -38.78
CA MET A 1 -54.82 -25.64 -37.38
C MET A 1 -53.35 -25.23 -37.27
N ARG A 2 -52.95 -24.05 -37.86
CA ARG A 2 -51.55 -23.54 -37.91
C ARG A 2 -51.32 -22.26 -37.07
N ALA A 3 -52.28 -21.85 -36.25
CA ALA A 3 -52.25 -20.51 -35.61
C ALA A 3 -51.88 -20.49 -34.12
N ASN A 4 -51.62 -21.63 -33.46
CA ASN A 4 -51.40 -21.63 -31.99
C ASN A 4 -50.00 -22.02 -31.51
N VAL A 5 -49.03 -22.32 -32.40
CA VAL A 5 -47.64 -22.70 -31.98
C VAL A 5 -46.69 -21.47 -31.87
N GLN A 6 -47.09 -20.33 -32.41
CA GLN A 6 -46.21 -19.15 -32.48
C GLN A 6 -46.27 -18.21 -31.27
N LYS A 7 -47.07 -18.52 -30.23
CA LYS A 7 -47.25 -17.63 -29.05
C LYS A 7 -46.35 -17.91 -27.83
N SER A 8 -45.46 -18.91 -27.86
CA SER A 8 -44.69 -19.30 -26.63
C SER A 8 -43.22 -18.85 -26.58
N PHE A 9 -42.76 -18.01 -27.50
CA PHE A 9 -41.38 -17.55 -27.50
C PHE A 9 -41.24 -16.05 -27.22
N LYS A 10 -42.00 -15.50 -26.26
CA LYS A 10 -41.70 -14.14 -25.79
C LYS A 10 -40.48 -14.22 -24.89
N GLY A 11 -39.35 -13.62 -25.33
CA GLY A 11 -38.20 -13.35 -24.49
C GLY A 11 -38.62 -12.59 -23.24
N ILE A 12 -37.71 -12.44 -22.29
CA ILE A 12 -37.96 -11.53 -21.17
C ILE A 12 -38.44 -10.23 -21.81
N PRO A 13 -39.66 -9.79 -21.46
CA PRO A 13 -40.20 -8.56 -22.06
C PRO A 13 -39.24 -7.42 -21.69
N TRP A 14 -39.12 -6.42 -22.55
CA TRP A 14 -38.22 -5.28 -22.36
C TRP A 14 -38.37 -4.62 -20.98
N TRP A 15 -39.59 -4.61 -20.42
CA TRP A 15 -39.88 -4.09 -19.08
C TRP A 15 -39.20 -4.93 -17.98
N GLY A 16 -38.97 -6.24 -18.19
CA GLY A 16 -38.19 -7.07 -17.24
C GLY A 16 -36.71 -6.67 -17.18
N TRP A 17 -36.15 -6.34 -18.34
CA TRP A 17 -34.78 -5.79 -18.39
C TRP A 17 -34.69 -4.39 -17.79
N ALA A 18 -35.71 -3.56 -18.06
CA ALA A 18 -35.84 -2.24 -17.48
C ALA A 18 -35.94 -2.31 -15.95
N SER A 19 -36.77 -3.24 -15.41
CA SER A 19 -36.89 -3.46 -13.96
C SER A 19 -35.58 -3.95 -13.33
N ALA A 20 -34.87 -4.86 -13.98
CA ALA A 20 -33.57 -5.33 -13.52
C ALA A 20 -32.52 -4.21 -13.52
N ALA A 21 -32.53 -3.35 -14.55
CA ALA A 21 -31.62 -2.19 -14.59
C ALA A 21 -31.94 -1.17 -13.50
N VAL A 22 -33.22 -0.88 -13.25
CA VAL A 22 -33.64 0.02 -12.15
C VAL A 22 -33.24 -0.57 -10.80
N LEU A 23 -33.47 -1.86 -10.59
CA LEU A 23 -33.04 -2.55 -9.36
C LEU A 23 -31.52 -2.49 -9.18
N TYR A 24 -30.76 -2.74 -10.25
CA TYR A 24 -29.30 -2.63 -10.24
C TYR A 24 -28.85 -1.22 -9.85
N VAL A 25 -29.39 -0.19 -10.51
CA VAL A 25 -29.02 1.20 -10.22
C VAL A 25 -29.37 1.55 -8.77
N GLY A 26 -30.54 1.13 -8.27
CA GLY A 26 -30.94 1.36 -6.89
C GLY A 26 -30.01 0.65 -5.88
N VAL A 27 -29.75 -0.64 -6.08
CA VAL A 27 -28.87 -1.43 -5.19
C VAL A 27 -27.43 -0.95 -5.29
N ALA A 28 -26.93 -0.72 -6.50
CA ALA A 28 -25.58 -0.24 -6.71
C ALA A 28 -25.39 1.16 -6.09
N GLY A 29 -26.34 2.07 -6.28
CA GLY A 29 -26.35 3.37 -5.62
C GLY A 29 -26.31 3.24 -4.11
N ALA A 30 -27.25 2.50 -3.54
CA ALA A 30 -27.35 2.32 -2.08
C ALA A 30 -26.06 1.70 -1.47
N VAL A 31 -25.48 0.68 -2.11
CA VAL A 31 -24.24 0.03 -1.61
C VAL A 31 -23.03 0.96 -1.75
N VAL A 32 -22.94 1.70 -2.85
CA VAL A 32 -21.86 2.65 -3.11
C VAL A 32 -21.94 3.83 -2.15
N ASP A 33 -23.15 4.37 -1.90
CA ASP A 33 -23.37 5.44 -0.93
C ASP A 33 -23.10 4.94 0.49
N PHE A 34 -23.60 3.77 0.87
CA PHE A 34 -23.31 3.16 2.17
C PHE A 34 -21.81 2.92 2.38
N ALA A 35 -21.09 2.45 1.36
CA ALA A 35 -19.65 2.24 1.44
C ALA A 35 -18.90 3.58 1.60
N TRP A 36 -19.38 4.63 0.93
CA TRP A 36 -18.85 5.97 1.09
C TRP A 36 -19.08 6.52 2.49
N GLU A 37 -20.35 6.55 2.96
CA GLU A 37 -20.71 7.04 4.29
C GLU A 37 -19.92 6.32 5.37
N ARG A 38 -19.93 4.97 5.36
CA ARG A 38 -19.18 4.18 6.32
C ARG A 38 -17.67 4.46 6.30
N ALA A 39 -17.09 4.70 5.11
CA ALA A 39 -15.68 5.03 4.98
C ALA A 39 -15.37 6.43 5.51
N ILE A 40 -16.28 7.38 5.32
CA ILE A 40 -16.14 8.75 5.84
C ILE A 40 -16.37 8.78 7.35
N ASP A 41 -17.35 8.05 7.88
CA ASP A 41 -17.56 7.92 9.34
C ASP A 41 -16.31 7.35 10.03
N ALA A 42 -15.70 6.32 9.46
CA ALA A 42 -14.45 5.76 9.97
C ALA A 42 -13.28 6.76 9.88
N LEU A 43 -13.24 7.59 8.84
CA LEU A 43 -12.27 8.68 8.73
C LEU A 43 -12.54 9.76 9.78
N GLU A 44 -13.80 10.11 10.04
CA GLU A 44 -14.17 11.08 11.07
C GLU A 44 -13.75 10.59 12.46
N GLU A 45 -14.04 9.34 12.80
CA GLU A 45 -13.63 8.74 14.08
C GLU A 45 -12.10 8.75 14.25
N ALA A 46 -11.38 8.30 13.20
CA ALA A 46 -9.91 8.33 13.19
C ALA A 46 -9.38 9.77 13.27
N GLY A 47 -10.03 10.71 12.61
CA GLY A 47 -9.72 12.13 12.63
C GLY A 47 -9.93 12.78 13.99
N ALA A 48 -11.04 12.47 14.65
CA ALA A 48 -11.35 12.95 16.00
C ALA A 48 -10.28 12.50 17.00
N HIS A 49 -9.93 11.22 16.96
CA HIS A 49 -8.85 10.69 17.81
C HIS A 49 -7.50 11.38 17.56
N ARG A 50 -7.14 11.61 16.30
CA ARG A 50 -5.92 12.32 15.95
C ARG A 50 -5.95 13.78 16.36
N LEU A 51 -7.10 14.44 16.18
CA LEU A 51 -7.28 15.82 16.59
C LEU A 51 -7.10 15.97 18.11
N ASP A 52 -7.61 15.04 18.90
CA ASP A 52 -7.42 15.00 20.36
C ASP A 52 -5.95 14.76 20.73
N LEU A 53 -5.30 13.81 20.05
CA LEU A 53 -3.89 13.51 20.25
C LEU A 53 -3.01 14.71 19.94
N TYR A 54 -3.23 15.36 18.79
CA TYR A 54 -2.44 16.52 18.37
C TYR A 54 -2.73 17.75 19.24
N ALA A 55 -3.97 17.94 19.65
CA ALA A 55 -4.32 19.00 20.59
C ALA A 55 -3.63 18.80 21.95
N SER A 56 -3.61 17.58 22.46
CA SER A 56 -2.92 17.21 23.69
C SER A 56 -1.41 17.35 23.56
N SER A 57 -0.84 16.89 22.44
CA SER A 57 0.58 17.05 22.13
C SER A 57 0.97 18.52 22.06
N LEU A 58 0.22 19.35 21.34
CA LEU A 58 0.44 20.80 21.23
C LEU A 58 0.40 21.46 22.60
N LYS A 59 -0.61 21.14 23.40
CA LYS A 59 -0.77 21.68 24.74
C LYS A 59 0.37 21.26 25.68
N SER A 60 0.75 19.99 25.63
CA SER A 60 1.85 19.45 26.44
C SER A 60 3.18 20.03 26.05
N GLU A 61 3.50 20.04 24.74
CA GLU A 61 4.78 20.57 24.24
C GLU A 61 4.93 22.07 24.51
N LEU A 62 3.91 22.86 24.30
CA LEU A 62 3.97 24.28 24.58
C LEU A 62 3.89 24.57 26.08
N GLY A 63 3.07 23.81 26.83
CA GLY A 63 2.84 24.01 28.25
C GLY A 63 4.08 23.82 29.11
N ARG A 64 4.98 22.89 28.75
CA ARG A 64 6.23 22.68 29.48
C ARG A 64 7.16 23.90 29.45
N PHE A 65 7.06 24.73 28.41
CA PHE A 65 7.90 25.92 28.25
C PHE A 65 7.27 27.22 28.79
N GLU A 66 5.96 27.20 29.06
CA GLU A 66 5.23 28.39 29.47
C GLU A 66 5.79 28.97 30.78
N ILE A 67 6.26 28.13 31.68
CA ILE A 67 6.82 28.55 32.96
C ILE A 67 8.27 29.05 32.84
N LEU A 68 8.98 28.69 31.75
CA LEU A 68 10.42 28.96 31.60
C LEU A 68 10.78 30.43 31.72
N PRO A 69 10.12 31.38 31.01
CA PRO A 69 10.38 32.80 31.17
C PRO A 69 10.12 33.30 32.60
N ALA A 70 9.12 32.75 33.26
CA ALA A 70 8.79 33.14 34.64
C ALA A 70 9.87 32.67 35.63
N LEU A 71 10.49 31.50 35.41
CA LEU A 71 11.63 31.03 36.19
C LEU A 71 12.86 31.93 35.96
N VAL A 72 13.17 32.24 34.71
CA VAL A 72 14.26 33.15 34.34
C VAL A 72 14.03 34.56 34.92
N ALA A 73 12.79 35.08 34.88
CA ALA A 73 12.43 36.37 35.43
C ALA A 73 12.61 36.49 36.95
N ARG A 74 12.62 35.35 37.68
CA ARG A 74 12.83 35.32 39.13
C ARG A 74 14.30 35.21 39.54
N GLN A 75 15.17 34.95 38.58
CA GLN A 75 16.60 34.78 38.84
C GLN A 75 17.25 36.11 39.29
N ASP A 76 17.98 36.07 40.37
CA ASP A 76 18.61 37.26 40.96
C ASP A 76 19.64 37.89 40.04
N SER A 77 20.42 37.10 39.30
CA SER A 77 21.42 37.62 38.34
C SER A 77 20.73 38.37 37.18
N VAL A 78 19.58 37.91 36.71
CA VAL A 78 18.79 38.56 35.65
C VAL A 78 18.23 39.88 36.15
N ARG A 79 17.69 39.91 37.37
CA ARG A 79 17.21 41.14 38.01
C ARG A 79 18.35 42.13 38.27
N ALA A 80 19.49 41.65 38.70
CA ALA A 80 20.69 42.47 38.95
C ALA A 80 21.16 43.11 37.64
N LEU A 81 21.22 42.33 36.53
CA LEU A 81 21.60 42.82 35.21
C LEU A 81 20.67 43.98 34.72
N LEU A 82 19.35 43.76 34.85
CA LEU A 82 18.36 44.78 34.41
C LEU A 82 18.36 46.06 35.22
N LYS A 83 18.88 46.01 36.46
CA LYS A 83 19.03 47.19 37.33
C LYS A 83 20.41 47.85 37.23
N ALA A 84 21.36 47.14 36.62
CA ALA A 84 22.76 47.54 36.64
C ALA A 84 23.00 48.84 35.84
N SER A 85 23.92 49.67 36.35
CA SER A 85 24.48 50.75 35.54
C SER A 85 25.26 50.18 34.34
N PRO A 86 25.52 50.95 33.28
CA PRO A 86 26.22 50.45 32.09
C PRO A 86 27.62 49.84 32.37
N GLN A 87 28.27 50.26 33.46
CA GLN A 87 29.57 49.69 33.88
C GLN A 87 29.37 48.35 34.57
N GLN A 88 28.46 48.24 35.52
CA GLN A 88 28.14 47.01 36.24
C GLN A 88 27.54 45.94 35.31
N ALA A 89 26.77 46.37 34.33
CA ALA A 89 26.18 45.45 33.36
C ALA A 89 27.23 44.63 32.60
N ARG A 90 28.38 45.23 32.27
CA ARG A 90 29.46 44.51 31.55
C ARG A 90 29.95 43.28 32.30
N ASP A 91 30.06 43.38 33.64
CA ASP A 91 30.54 42.26 34.49
C ASP A 91 29.44 41.21 34.70
N LEU A 92 28.15 41.61 34.59
CA LEU A 92 27.01 40.72 34.77
C LEU A 92 26.52 40.04 33.48
N LEU A 93 26.84 40.60 32.30
CA LEU A 93 26.40 40.07 31.03
C LEU A 93 26.82 38.64 30.81
N HIS A 94 28.12 38.35 30.82
CA HIS A 94 28.64 37.04 30.53
C HIS A 94 28.11 35.94 31.47
N PRO A 95 28.08 36.12 32.82
CA PRO A 95 27.43 35.19 33.73
C PRO A 95 25.95 34.92 33.41
N VAL A 96 25.22 35.96 33.04
CA VAL A 96 23.78 35.80 32.64
C VAL A 96 23.66 35.06 31.32
N ASP A 97 24.47 35.41 30.33
CA ASP A 97 24.46 34.71 29.03
C ASP A 97 24.76 33.21 29.19
N VAL A 98 25.78 32.85 29.98
CA VAL A 98 26.10 31.44 30.29
C VAL A 98 24.97 30.75 31.05
N TYR A 99 24.33 31.46 31.99
CA TYR A 99 23.12 30.93 32.65
C TYR A 99 22.00 30.69 31.68
N LEU A 100 21.69 31.64 30.79
CA LEU A 100 20.64 31.50 29.78
C LEU A 100 20.95 30.36 28.79
N GLU A 101 22.22 30.22 28.41
CA GLU A 101 22.68 29.10 27.56
C GLU A 101 22.44 27.73 28.24
N ALA A 102 22.79 27.63 29.52
CA ALA A 102 22.54 26.40 30.31
C ALA A 102 21.04 26.11 30.40
N VAL A 103 20.23 27.11 30.75
CA VAL A 103 18.77 26.98 30.83
C VAL A 103 18.17 26.58 29.49
N ASN A 104 18.63 27.18 28.39
CA ASN A 104 18.16 26.86 27.05
C ASN A 104 18.50 25.39 26.66
N ARG A 105 19.71 24.97 26.97
CA ARG A 105 20.20 23.61 26.72
C ARG A 105 19.40 22.57 27.51
N ASP A 106 19.24 22.82 28.82
CA ASP A 106 18.55 21.90 29.71
C ASP A 106 17.04 21.82 29.42
N ALA A 107 16.43 22.94 29.07
CA ALA A 107 15.04 22.99 28.65
C ALA A 107 14.80 22.44 27.24
N GLY A 108 15.82 22.43 26.37
CA GLY A 108 15.67 22.15 24.94
C GLY A 108 14.81 23.18 24.21
N SER A 109 14.87 24.45 24.64
CA SER A 109 14.19 25.57 23.95
C SER A 109 15.04 26.07 22.77
N GLY A 110 14.43 26.87 21.89
CA GLY A 110 15.14 27.42 20.73
C GLY A 110 16.03 28.60 21.08
N ALA A 111 15.66 29.40 22.08
CA ALA A 111 16.45 30.48 22.67
C ALA A 111 15.77 31.00 23.95
N VAL A 112 16.56 31.60 24.81
CA VAL A 112 16.09 32.30 26.01
C VAL A 112 16.76 33.67 26.06
N ASP A 113 15.96 34.70 26.23
CA ASP A 113 16.41 36.10 26.12
C ASP A 113 15.98 36.92 27.33
N VAL A 114 16.80 37.91 27.68
CA VAL A 114 16.47 38.97 28.64
C VAL A 114 16.44 40.31 27.90
N ILE A 115 15.33 41.03 28.05
CA ILE A 115 14.96 42.21 27.28
C ILE A 115 14.75 43.38 28.25
N ASP A 116 15.32 44.54 27.96
CA ASP A 116 15.11 45.74 28.77
C ASP A 116 13.74 46.42 28.48
N LEU A 117 13.40 47.49 29.23
CA LEU A 117 12.12 48.19 29.05
C LEU A 117 11.99 48.89 27.70
N ARG A 118 13.09 49.13 26.97
CA ARG A 118 13.08 49.72 25.63
C ARG A 118 12.85 48.65 24.55
N GLY A 119 12.90 47.39 24.95
CA GLY A 119 12.75 46.26 24.04
C GLY A 119 14.08 45.78 23.46
N ASP A 120 15.22 46.26 23.98
CA ASP A 120 16.53 45.78 23.55
C ASP A 120 16.87 44.47 24.26
N VAL A 121 17.24 43.45 23.49
CA VAL A 121 17.73 42.19 24.04
C VAL A 121 19.13 42.42 24.58
N ILE A 122 19.26 42.37 25.89
CA ILE A 122 20.53 42.68 26.59
C ILE A 122 21.36 41.42 26.87
N ALA A 123 20.73 40.26 27.02
CA ALA A 123 21.38 38.98 27.19
C ALA A 123 20.58 37.86 26.48
N ALA A 124 21.25 36.88 25.96
CA ALA A 124 20.60 35.78 25.23
C ALA A 124 21.38 34.46 25.33
N SER A 125 20.66 33.35 25.30
CA SER A 125 21.27 32.00 25.32
C SER A 125 22.15 31.71 24.12
N ASN A 126 21.95 32.41 23.00
CA ASN A 126 22.76 32.30 21.78
C ASN A 126 23.76 33.48 21.63
N TRP A 127 24.23 34.01 22.73
CA TRP A 127 25.14 35.16 22.78
C TRP A 127 26.44 34.97 21.98
N ASN A 128 26.93 33.72 21.89
CA ASN A 128 28.17 33.33 21.20
C ASN A 128 27.94 32.74 19.79
N GLU A 129 26.70 32.70 19.32
CA GLU A 129 26.39 32.20 17.99
C GLU A 129 26.59 33.31 16.90
N PRO A 130 26.84 32.90 15.63
CA PRO A 130 26.98 33.85 14.52
C PRO A 130 25.77 34.78 14.33
N VAL A 131 24.58 34.31 14.69
CA VAL A 131 23.34 35.10 14.70
C VAL A 131 22.83 35.21 16.12
N SER A 132 23.45 36.08 16.90
CA SER A 132 23.02 36.38 18.27
C SER A 132 21.79 37.27 18.28
N PHE A 133 20.96 37.14 19.32
CA PHE A 133 19.83 38.04 19.58
C PHE A 133 20.23 39.26 20.40
N VAL A 134 21.37 39.25 21.04
CA VAL A 134 21.88 40.38 21.82
C VAL A 134 21.97 41.61 20.94
N GLY A 135 21.45 42.75 21.45
CA GLY A 135 21.40 44.02 20.73
C GLY A 135 20.25 44.18 19.73
N THR A 136 19.40 43.16 19.58
CA THR A 136 18.20 43.30 18.75
C THR A 136 17.06 43.96 19.51
N ASN A 137 16.30 44.81 18.85
CA ASN A 137 15.12 45.43 19.47
C ASN A 137 13.85 44.71 19.10
N VAL A 138 13.06 44.32 20.11
CA VAL A 138 11.80 43.57 19.99
C VAL A 138 10.60 44.30 20.57
N SER A 139 10.72 45.63 20.81
CA SER A 139 9.66 46.48 21.38
C SER A 139 8.34 46.45 20.61
N TYR A 140 8.40 46.12 19.32
CA TYR A 140 7.23 46.00 18.45
C TYR A 140 6.49 44.70 18.62
N ARG A 141 7.11 43.67 19.21
CA ARG A 141 6.55 42.30 19.31
C ARG A 141 5.41 42.26 20.35
N PRO A 142 4.29 41.61 20.02
CA PRO A 142 3.16 41.47 20.95
C PRO A 142 3.54 40.80 22.28
N TYR A 143 4.34 39.73 22.27
CA TYR A 143 4.73 39.05 23.52
C TYR A 143 5.46 39.97 24.52
N PHE A 144 6.26 40.88 24.02
CA PHE A 144 6.96 41.86 24.86
C PHE A 144 5.98 42.89 25.47
N LYS A 145 5.09 43.44 24.64
CA LYS A 145 4.08 44.41 25.09
C LYS A 145 3.11 43.78 26.09
N ASP A 146 2.64 42.57 25.81
CA ASP A 146 1.73 41.84 26.69
C ASP A 146 2.40 41.47 28.03
N ALA A 147 3.67 41.03 28.00
CA ALA A 147 4.42 40.74 29.22
C ALA A 147 4.54 41.99 30.11
N LEU A 148 4.86 43.16 29.56
CA LEU A 148 4.92 44.37 30.31
C LEU A 148 3.55 44.81 30.87
N ALA A 149 2.49 44.69 30.06
CA ALA A 149 1.15 45.14 30.43
C ALA A 149 0.43 44.18 31.37
N ARG A 150 0.55 42.87 31.14
CA ARG A 150 -0.25 41.79 31.79
C ARG A 150 0.58 40.86 32.66
N GLY A 151 1.92 41.02 32.64
CA GLY A 151 2.84 40.13 33.37
C GLY A 151 3.33 38.93 32.58
N SER A 152 2.59 38.50 31.58
CA SER A 152 3.00 37.44 30.66
C SER A 152 2.56 37.75 29.24
N GLY A 153 3.26 37.20 28.27
CA GLY A 153 2.95 37.32 26.85
C GLY A 153 3.20 36.01 26.12
N ARG A 154 2.41 35.78 25.10
CA ARG A 154 2.57 34.64 24.19
C ARG A 154 2.34 35.12 22.76
N PHE A 155 3.16 34.65 21.84
CA PHE A 155 3.09 35.07 20.45
C PHE A 155 3.71 34.01 19.54
N PHE A 156 3.04 33.69 18.44
CA PHE A 156 3.67 32.96 17.35
C PHE A 156 4.25 33.94 16.34
N GLY A 157 5.48 33.71 15.92
CA GLY A 157 6.09 34.54 14.89
C GLY A 157 7.36 33.96 14.32
N ILE A 158 7.77 34.47 13.17
CA ILE A 158 9.06 34.15 12.57
C ILE A 158 10.11 35.07 13.17
N GLY A 159 11.25 34.53 13.58
CA GLY A 159 12.39 35.31 14.04
C GLY A 159 12.92 36.19 12.93
N THR A 160 12.96 37.50 13.14
CA THR A 160 13.43 38.46 12.12
C THR A 160 14.88 38.29 11.74
N ASN A 161 15.72 37.81 12.66
CA ASN A 161 17.15 37.58 12.44
C ASN A 161 17.44 36.15 11.93
N THR A 162 16.71 35.15 12.46
CA THR A 162 16.98 33.75 12.15
C THR A 162 16.14 33.19 11.01
N GLY A 163 15.02 33.86 10.65
CA GLY A 163 14.05 33.32 9.69
C GLY A 163 13.30 32.07 10.16
N VAL A 164 13.55 31.61 11.40
CA VAL A 164 12.99 30.36 11.95
C VAL A 164 11.71 30.68 12.70
N PRO A 165 10.59 29.99 12.40
CA PRO A 165 9.34 30.16 13.13
C PRO A 165 9.43 29.61 14.54
N GLY A 166 8.61 30.14 15.44
CA GLY A 166 8.53 29.64 16.81
C GLY A 166 7.43 30.29 17.60
N VAL A 167 7.11 29.67 18.73
CA VAL A 167 6.24 30.26 19.75
C VAL A 167 7.13 30.95 20.78
N TYR A 168 6.80 32.21 21.06
CA TYR A 168 7.47 33.02 22.06
C TYR A 168 6.60 33.08 23.31
N PHE A 169 7.16 32.70 24.44
CA PHE A 169 6.61 32.93 25.77
C PHE A 169 7.43 34.03 26.44
N ALA A 170 6.77 34.90 27.16
CA ALA A 170 7.43 35.97 27.86
C ALA A 170 6.84 36.20 29.25
N SER A 171 7.68 36.63 30.19
CA SER A 171 7.27 37.00 31.53
C SER A 171 7.95 38.29 31.94
N ALA A 172 7.21 39.21 32.54
CA ALA A 172 7.80 40.41 33.09
C ALA A 172 8.76 40.12 34.23
N VAL A 173 9.98 40.63 34.14
CA VAL A 173 10.91 40.69 35.26
C VAL A 173 10.50 41.86 36.13
N ARG A 174 10.25 41.62 37.41
CA ARG A 174 9.74 42.65 38.33
C ARG A 174 10.67 42.89 39.50
N ASP A 175 10.67 44.14 39.94
CA ASP A 175 11.30 44.57 41.17
C ASP A 175 10.29 45.29 42.03
N GLY A 176 9.99 44.78 43.24
CA GLY A 176 8.96 45.39 44.09
C GLY A 176 7.58 45.52 43.42
N GLY A 177 7.24 44.67 42.46
CA GLY A 177 5.98 44.72 41.69
C GLY A 177 6.07 45.53 40.38
N THR A 178 7.08 46.40 40.21
CA THR A 178 7.27 47.20 38.99
C THR A 178 8.02 46.38 37.92
N PRO A 179 7.57 46.34 36.66
CA PRO A 179 8.34 45.75 35.57
C PRO A 179 9.65 46.49 35.36
N ILE A 180 10.76 45.77 35.27
CA ILE A 180 12.10 46.27 34.96
C ILE A 180 12.66 45.72 33.66
N GLY A 181 11.99 44.76 33.06
CA GLY A 181 12.34 44.11 31.81
C GLY A 181 11.45 42.90 31.55
N VAL A 182 11.79 42.11 30.55
CA VAL A 182 11.07 40.92 30.14
C VAL A 182 12.07 39.78 29.93
N ALA A 183 11.75 38.61 30.45
CA ALA A 183 12.40 37.34 30.05
C ALA A 183 11.53 36.69 28.99
N ALA A 184 12.13 36.21 27.92
CA ALA A 184 11.43 35.53 26.84
C ALA A 184 12.10 34.19 26.50
N ALA A 185 11.31 33.22 26.03
CA ALA A 185 11.79 31.97 25.49
C ALA A 185 11.14 31.73 24.13
N LYS A 186 11.94 31.34 23.16
CA LYS A 186 11.51 30.94 21.83
C LYS A 186 11.52 29.42 21.76
N ILE A 187 10.44 28.83 21.26
CA ILE A 187 10.26 27.40 21.14
C ILE A 187 10.08 27.05 19.67
N SER A 188 10.90 26.10 19.18
CA SER A 188 10.73 25.59 17.83
C SER A 188 9.47 24.74 17.73
N VAL A 189 8.76 24.89 16.63
CA VAL A 189 7.57 24.07 16.31
C VAL A 189 7.89 22.86 15.42
N ASP A 190 9.13 22.75 14.92
CA ASP A 190 9.55 21.67 14.01
C ASP A 190 9.40 20.27 14.60
N PRO A 191 9.66 20.02 15.92
CA PRO A 191 9.43 18.72 16.52
C PRO A 191 7.96 18.28 16.45
N LEU A 192 7.02 19.22 16.64
CA LEU A 192 5.58 18.96 16.54
C LEU A 192 5.18 18.57 15.11
N GLU A 193 5.66 19.32 14.12
CA GLU A 193 5.38 19.03 12.71
C GLU A 193 5.90 17.65 12.31
N SER A 194 7.08 17.30 12.78
CA SER A 194 7.69 15.99 12.52
C SER A 194 6.92 14.86 13.18
N ALA A 195 6.47 15.05 14.42
CA ALA A 195 5.72 14.06 15.18
C ALA A 195 4.29 13.83 14.62
N TRP A 196 3.69 14.85 13.99
CA TRP A 196 2.34 14.77 13.46
C TRP A 196 2.27 14.19 12.04
N ARG A 197 3.40 13.97 11.38
CA ARG A 197 3.41 13.39 10.02
C ARG A 197 2.88 11.98 10.03
N ALA A 198 1.82 11.76 9.24
CA ALA A 198 1.21 10.45 9.05
C ALA A 198 0.69 10.31 7.62
N PRO A 199 0.77 9.12 7.01
CA PRO A 199 0.27 8.90 5.66
C PRO A 199 -1.23 9.22 5.53
N GLY A 200 -1.58 10.00 4.51
CA GLY A 200 -2.98 10.34 4.22
C GLY A 200 -3.62 11.34 5.19
N VAL A 201 -2.86 11.92 6.10
CA VAL A 201 -3.33 12.91 7.07
C VAL A 201 -2.40 14.10 7.08
N ALA A 202 -2.95 15.27 6.89
CA ALA A 202 -2.27 16.52 7.13
C ALA A 202 -2.82 17.17 8.41
N ALA A 203 -1.94 17.81 9.16
CA ALA A 203 -2.31 18.61 10.31
C ALA A 203 -1.74 20.00 10.18
N MET A 204 -2.50 21.00 10.61
CA MET A 204 -2.05 22.38 10.61
C MET A 204 -2.66 23.18 11.77
N VAL A 205 -1.91 24.15 12.23
CA VAL A 205 -2.42 25.20 13.13
C VAL A 205 -2.57 26.48 12.31
N VAL A 206 -3.75 27.05 12.38
CA VAL A 206 -4.12 28.30 11.72
C VAL A 206 -4.27 29.37 12.79
N ASP A 207 -3.58 30.46 12.66
CA ASP A 207 -3.64 31.54 13.63
C ASP A 207 -4.89 32.44 13.47
N GLY A 208 -5.07 33.40 14.38
CA GLY A 208 -6.19 34.34 14.36
C GLY A 208 -6.32 35.16 13.09
N ASN A 209 -5.24 35.31 12.30
CA ASN A 209 -5.26 35.96 11.00
C ASN A 209 -5.75 35.05 9.87
N GLY A 210 -5.88 33.73 10.12
CA GLY A 210 -6.21 32.76 9.13
C GLY A 210 -5.00 32.21 8.38
N VAL A 211 -3.80 32.43 8.91
CA VAL A 211 -2.52 31.98 8.32
C VAL A 211 -2.10 30.64 8.93
N VAL A 212 -1.65 29.74 8.09
CA VAL A 212 -1.11 28.44 8.50
C VAL A 212 0.28 28.65 9.10
N VAL A 213 0.41 28.45 10.40
CA VAL A 213 1.65 28.74 11.14
C VAL A 213 2.45 27.48 11.49
N ILE A 214 1.79 26.34 11.65
CA ILE A 214 2.36 25.02 11.83
C ILE A 214 1.72 24.13 10.79
N SER A 215 2.47 23.29 10.11
CA SER A 215 1.90 22.35 9.13
C SER A 215 2.79 21.15 8.92
N THR A 216 2.18 19.98 8.85
CA THR A 216 2.87 18.76 8.37
C THR A 216 3.22 18.82 6.88
N GLU A 217 2.55 19.73 6.13
CA GLU A 217 2.80 20.00 4.72
C GLU A 217 3.54 21.35 4.56
N PRO A 218 4.85 21.31 4.27
CA PRO A 218 5.66 22.54 4.21
C PRO A 218 5.16 23.56 3.19
N ALA A 219 4.55 23.12 2.09
CA ALA A 219 4.02 24.00 1.05
C ALA A 219 2.84 24.87 1.51
N TRP A 220 2.19 24.52 2.61
CA TRP A 220 1.06 25.29 3.15
C TRP A 220 1.48 26.27 4.24
N LYS A 221 2.72 26.18 4.75
CA LYS A 221 3.20 27.09 5.80
C LYS A 221 3.25 28.52 5.31
N PHE A 222 2.77 29.42 6.16
CA PHE A 222 2.71 30.87 5.91
C PHE A 222 1.84 31.26 4.72
N THR A 223 0.83 30.46 4.39
CA THR A 223 -0.23 30.81 3.45
C THR A 223 -1.53 31.05 4.20
N ALA A 224 -2.42 31.87 3.66
CA ALA A 224 -3.68 32.23 4.29
C ALA A 224 -4.85 31.40 3.74
N LEU A 225 -5.64 30.78 4.64
CA LEU A 225 -6.88 30.05 4.27
C LEU A 225 -8.02 30.98 3.85
N ARG A 226 -7.92 32.27 4.19
CA ARG A 226 -8.88 33.33 3.86
C ARG A 226 -8.13 34.61 3.53
N PRO A 227 -8.72 35.49 2.73
CA PRO A 227 -8.10 36.78 2.43
C PRO A 227 -7.79 37.54 3.70
N ILE A 228 -6.58 38.12 3.79
CA ILE A 228 -6.15 38.97 4.89
C ILE A 228 -6.74 40.34 4.70
N THR A 229 -7.43 40.85 5.71
CA THR A 229 -8.00 42.19 5.69
C THR A 229 -6.92 43.26 5.76
N ALA A 230 -7.22 44.47 5.31
CA ALA A 230 -6.28 45.61 5.40
C ALA A 230 -5.86 45.94 6.85
N GLN A 231 -6.74 45.70 7.83
CA GLN A 231 -6.41 45.86 9.24
C GLN A 231 -5.41 44.80 9.70
N GLN A 232 -5.71 43.54 9.44
CA GLN A 232 -4.79 42.42 9.74
C GLN A 232 -3.42 42.62 9.08
N GLN A 233 -3.40 43.13 7.84
CA GLN A 233 -2.14 43.43 7.13
C GLN A 233 -1.31 44.48 7.91
N ARG A 234 -1.94 45.53 8.40
CA ARG A 234 -1.26 46.54 9.24
C ARG A 234 -0.72 45.93 10.54
N ASP A 235 -1.52 45.10 11.21
CA ASP A 235 -1.15 44.49 12.48
C ASP A 235 0.01 43.48 12.29
N ILE A 236 -0.02 42.68 11.22
CA ILE A 236 1.05 41.77 10.80
C ILE A 236 2.35 42.56 10.52
N GLN A 237 2.25 43.68 9.80
CA GLN A 237 3.41 44.52 9.49
C GLN A 237 3.96 45.17 10.75
N ALA A 238 3.10 45.73 11.60
CA ALA A 238 3.50 46.36 12.84
C ALA A 238 4.17 45.42 13.83
N SER A 239 3.69 44.17 13.92
CA SER A 239 4.25 43.11 14.76
C SER A 239 5.43 42.35 14.10
N ARG A 240 5.63 42.54 12.79
CA ARG A 240 6.55 41.76 11.94
C ARG A 240 6.35 40.24 12.13
N GLN A 241 5.11 39.78 12.29
CA GLN A 241 4.79 38.42 12.69
C GLN A 241 5.43 37.38 11.79
N TYR A 242 5.38 37.59 10.48
CA TYR A 242 5.95 36.65 9.49
C TYR A 242 7.27 37.16 8.88
N ALA A 243 8.03 37.99 9.62
CA ALA A 243 9.35 38.51 9.24
C ALA A 243 9.39 39.22 7.86
N GLY A 244 8.32 39.91 7.49
CA GLY A 244 8.21 40.62 6.21
C GLY A 244 7.90 39.72 4.99
N ARG A 245 7.63 38.45 5.21
CA ARG A 245 7.18 37.53 4.12
C ARG A 245 5.81 37.96 3.62
N THR A 246 5.62 37.87 2.32
CA THR A 246 4.28 37.93 1.71
C THR A 246 3.50 36.67 2.11
N VAL A 247 2.26 36.87 2.53
CA VAL A 247 1.36 35.76 2.87
C VAL A 247 0.45 35.55 1.68
N ASP A 248 0.75 34.53 0.89
CA ASP A 248 -0.05 34.17 -0.27
C ASP A 248 -1.33 33.45 0.15
N ALA A 249 -2.38 33.55 -0.68
CA ALA A 249 -3.62 32.86 -0.44
C ALA A 249 -3.45 31.36 -0.73
N LEU A 250 -3.76 30.51 0.23
CA LEU A 250 -3.93 29.09 -0.02
C LEU A 250 -5.33 28.86 -0.60
N PRO A 251 -5.46 28.27 -1.79
CA PRO A 251 -6.78 28.06 -2.40
C PRO A 251 -7.59 26.99 -1.64
N TYR A 252 -7.95 27.28 -0.40
CA TYR A 252 -8.84 26.47 0.41
C TYR A 252 -10.29 26.77 0.07
N ARG A 253 -11.07 25.73 -0.19
CA ARG A 253 -12.51 25.86 -0.43
C ARG A 253 -13.27 24.82 0.38
N ARG A 254 -14.15 25.27 1.27
CA ARG A 254 -15.15 24.41 1.94
C ARG A 254 -16.22 24.03 0.94
N ILE A 255 -16.51 22.73 0.77
CA ILE A 255 -17.43 22.23 -0.26
C ILE A 255 -18.79 21.89 0.36
N GLY A 256 -18.80 21.33 1.57
CA GLY A 256 -20.01 20.88 2.24
C GLY A 256 -19.73 20.40 3.65
N GLU A 257 -20.79 20.20 4.42
CA GLU A 257 -20.74 19.63 5.76
C GLU A 257 -20.94 18.13 5.70
N HIS A 258 -20.28 17.37 6.57
CA HIS A 258 -20.54 15.97 6.79
C HIS A 258 -21.28 15.78 8.13
N SER A 259 -20.73 16.37 9.19
CA SER A 259 -21.30 16.38 10.52
C SER A 259 -21.12 17.76 11.18
N ALA A 260 -21.58 17.90 12.42
CA ALA A 260 -21.32 19.11 13.21
C ALA A 260 -19.83 19.33 13.49
N ALA A 261 -19.00 18.26 13.47
CA ALA A 261 -17.58 18.30 13.79
C ALA A 261 -16.68 18.22 12.54
N ALA A 262 -17.21 17.81 11.38
CA ALA A 262 -16.43 17.54 10.19
C ALA A 262 -17.10 18.09 8.92
N TRP A 263 -16.27 18.59 8.00
CA TRP A 263 -16.73 19.09 6.69
C TRP A 263 -15.76 18.73 5.58
N PHE A 264 -16.21 18.78 4.35
CA PHE A 264 -15.35 18.58 3.20
C PHE A 264 -14.68 19.89 2.77
N GLY A 265 -13.39 19.83 2.54
CA GLY A 265 -12.62 20.93 1.97
C GLY A 265 -11.70 20.45 0.84
N THR A 266 -11.31 21.38 -0.02
CA THR A 266 -10.30 21.15 -1.06
C THR A 266 -9.11 22.04 -0.85
N LEU A 267 -7.93 21.47 -1.10
CA LEU A 267 -6.63 22.13 -1.07
C LEU A 267 -5.79 21.67 -2.26
N PRO A 268 -4.83 22.50 -2.71
CA PRO A 268 -3.83 22.07 -3.67
C PRO A 268 -3.06 20.87 -3.14
N ASP A 269 -2.78 19.91 -4.02
CA ASP A 269 -1.91 18.77 -3.70
C ASP A 269 -0.49 19.28 -3.44
N PRO A 270 0.08 19.09 -2.23
CA PRO A 270 1.41 19.61 -1.91
C PRO A 270 2.53 18.95 -2.71
N HIS A 271 2.25 17.76 -3.30
CA HIS A 271 3.23 16.97 -4.02
C HIS A 271 3.04 16.99 -5.55
N ARG A 272 1.90 17.54 -6.04
CA ARG A 272 1.55 17.58 -7.47
C ARG A 272 0.93 18.91 -7.85
N ALA A 273 1.70 19.77 -8.50
CA ALA A 273 1.22 21.05 -8.99
C ALA A 273 -0.01 20.91 -9.90
N GLY A 274 -0.97 21.82 -9.74
CA GLY A 274 -2.19 21.85 -10.54
C GLY A 274 -3.27 20.82 -10.14
N ARG A 275 -3.01 19.95 -9.18
CA ARG A 275 -3.99 19.01 -8.64
C ARG A 275 -4.60 19.53 -7.35
N THR A 276 -5.90 19.29 -7.18
CA THR A 276 -6.63 19.57 -5.94
C THR A 276 -7.04 18.26 -5.28
N VAL A 277 -6.84 18.17 -3.98
CA VAL A 277 -7.22 17.01 -3.16
C VAL A 277 -8.41 17.39 -2.29
N ARG A 278 -9.35 16.46 -2.16
CA ARG A 278 -10.50 16.58 -1.27
C ARG A 278 -10.17 15.93 0.06
N TYR A 279 -10.35 16.68 1.12
CA TYR A 279 -10.13 16.26 2.50
C TYR A 279 -11.43 16.26 3.30
N LEU A 280 -11.54 15.36 4.26
CA LEU A 280 -12.42 15.51 5.41
C LEU A 280 -11.64 16.34 6.44
N VAL A 281 -12.20 17.48 6.81
CA VAL A 281 -11.55 18.49 7.67
C VAL A 281 -12.26 18.54 9.01
N MET A 282 -11.49 18.48 10.07
CA MET A 282 -11.95 18.64 11.44
C MET A 282 -11.12 19.74 12.11
N SER A 283 -11.72 20.48 13.01
CA SER A 283 -11.05 21.59 13.68
C SER A 283 -11.42 21.68 15.15
N ARG A 284 -10.45 22.13 15.94
CA ARG A 284 -10.61 22.45 17.36
C ARG A 284 -9.86 23.73 17.70
N PRO A 285 -10.34 24.55 18.64
CA PRO A 285 -9.57 25.68 19.15
C PRO A 285 -8.19 25.21 19.67
N ALA A 286 -7.16 25.91 19.28
CA ALA A 286 -5.80 25.69 19.79
C ALA A 286 -5.61 26.43 21.13
N PRO A 287 -4.54 26.16 21.91
CA PRO A 287 -4.31 26.80 23.20
C PRO A 287 -4.17 28.32 23.17
N GLN A 288 -3.84 28.89 22.03
CA GLN A 288 -3.80 30.36 21.85
C GLN A 288 -5.16 30.85 21.35
N ALA A 289 -5.66 31.93 21.96
CA ALA A 289 -6.96 32.48 21.58
C ALA A 289 -6.95 32.95 20.11
N GLY A 290 -7.96 32.49 19.37
CA GLY A 290 -8.08 32.77 17.93
C GLY A 290 -7.40 31.77 17.02
N ASP A 291 -6.53 30.90 17.53
CA ASP A 291 -5.89 29.86 16.76
C ASP A 291 -6.76 28.62 16.68
N SER A 292 -6.62 27.86 15.61
CA SER A 292 -7.35 26.62 15.35
C SER A 292 -6.40 25.51 14.91
N LEU A 293 -6.46 24.37 15.58
CA LEU A 293 -5.83 23.15 15.11
C LEU A 293 -6.79 22.46 14.14
N MET A 294 -6.32 22.14 12.96
CA MET A 294 -7.07 21.45 11.92
C MET A 294 -6.38 20.15 11.54
N VAL A 295 -7.16 19.10 11.38
CA VAL A 295 -6.74 17.82 10.83
C VAL A 295 -7.48 17.57 9.53
N LEU A 296 -6.75 17.20 8.50
CA LEU A 296 -7.24 17.00 7.15
C LEU A 296 -6.92 15.56 6.74
N LEU A 297 -7.96 14.77 6.50
CA LEU A 297 -7.85 13.37 6.10
C LEU A 297 -8.15 13.23 4.62
N ASP A 298 -7.21 12.64 3.88
CA ASP A 298 -7.42 12.41 2.44
C ASP A 298 -8.55 11.42 2.20
N THR A 299 -9.55 11.87 1.44
CA THR A 299 -10.71 11.04 1.08
C THR A 299 -10.44 10.06 -0.07
N ALA A 300 -9.21 9.99 -0.60
CA ALA A 300 -8.84 9.08 -1.68
C ALA A 300 -9.02 7.60 -1.28
N GLY A 301 -8.79 7.27 0.00
CA GLY A 301 -9.07 5.94 0.55
C GLY A 301 -10.54 5.58 0.49
N ALA A 302 -11.41 6.49 0.93
CA ALA A 302 -12.85 6.33 0.88
C ALA A 302 -13.38 6.20 -0.55
N ARG A 303 -12.84 7.00 -1.48
CA ARG A 303 -13.16 6.87 -2.92
C ARG A 303 -12.75 5.52 -3.50
N ARG A 304 -11.59 5.00 -3.13
CA ARG A 304 -11.16 3.66 -3.56
C ARG A 304 -12.10 2.59 -3.02
N GLN A 305 -12.51 2.69 -1.76
CA GLN A 305 -13.46 1.76 -1.16
C GLN A 305 -14.83 1.84 -1.87
N GLN A 306 -15.30 3.04 -2.18
CA GLN A 306 -16.50 3.28 -2.99
C GLN A 306 -16.40 2.64 -4.38
N GLN A 307 -15.28 2.84 -5.09
CA GLN A 307 -15.02 2.22 -6.39
C GLN A 307 -14.98 0.69 -6.30
N THR A 308 -14.34 0.16 -5.26
CA THR A 308 -14.28 -1.28 -5.01
C THR A 308 -15.68 -1.85 -4.77
N ALA A 309 -16.49 -1.18 -3.95
CA ALA A 309 -17.89 -1.56 -3.72
C ALA A 309 -18.70 -1.56 -5.02
N PHE A 310 -18.52 -0.55 -5.87
CA PHE A 310 -19.15 -0.48 -7.19
C PHE A 310 -18.76 -1.66 -8.08
N VAL A 311 -17.46 -1.99 -8.14
CA VAL A 311 -16.96 -3.13 -8.94
C VAL A 311 -17.53 -4.45 -8.43
N PHE A 312 -17.57 -4.64 -7.11
CA PHE A 312 -18.13 -5.87 -6.50
C PHE A 312 -19.63 -6.00 -6.78
N VAL A 313 -20.41 -4.94 -6.59
CA VAL A 313 -21.87 -4.98 -6.86
C VAL A 313 -22.12 -5.22 -8.34
N THR A 314 -21.39 -4.54 -9.22
CA THR A 314 -21.51 -4.73 -10.67
C THR A 314 -21.13 -6.15 -11.07
N GLY A 315 -20.01 -6.68 -10.53
CA GLY A 315 -19.58 -8.06 -10.77
C GLY A 315 -20.62 -9.08 -10.29
N ALA A 316 -21.14 -8.89 -9.07
CA ALA A 316 -22.19 -9.75 -8.53
C ALA A 316 -23.46 -9.72 -9.39
N PHE A 317 -23.89 -8.52 -9.81
CA PHE A 317 -25.05 -8.38 -10.68
C PHE A 317 -24.84 -9.05 -12.03
N LEU A 318 -23.67 -8.91 -12.66
CA LEU A 318 -23.32 -9.59 -13.90
C LEU A 318 -23.35 -11.10 -13.74
N ILE A 319 -22.81 -11.63 -12.64
CA ILE A 319 -22.85 -13.07 -12.34
C ILE A 319 -24.30 -13.54 -12.23
N VAL A 320 -25.14 -12.81 -11.48
CA VAL A 320 -26.56 -13.15 -11.35
C VAL A 320 -27.27 -13.08 -12.70
N ALA A 321 -27.02 -12.04 -13.49
CA ALA A 321 -27.60 -11.88 -14.82
C ALA A 321 -27.19 -13.04 -15.76
N LEU A 322 -25.93 -13.45 -15.72
CA LEU A 322 -25.42 -14.61 -16.46
C LEU A 322 -26.07 -15.92 -16.00
N LEU A 323 -26.22 -16.12 -14.68
CA LEU A 323 -26.87 -17.30 -14.13
C LEU A 323 -28.36 -17.37 -14.52
N VAL A 324 -29.06 -16.23 -14.44
CA VAL A 324 -30.45 -16.11 -14.88
C VAL A 324 -30.57 -16.37 -16.39
N GLY A 325 -29.70 -15.77 -17.19
CA GLY A 325 -29.62 -16.00 -18.64
C GLY A 325 -29.39 -17.48 -18.97
N TYR A 326 -28.42 -18.09 -18.29
CA TYR A 326 -28.15 -19.52 -18.40
C TYR A 326 -29.35 -20.39 -18.00
N ALA A 327 -29.98 -20.06 -16.87
CA ALA A 327 -31.16 -20.80 -16.41
C ALA A 327 -32.34 -20.70 -17.41
N ILE A 328 -32.56 -19.50 -17.97
CA ILE A 328 -33.58 -19.30 -19.00
C ILE A 328 -33.21 -20.07 -20.27
N GLN A 329 -31.98 -20.01 -20.73
CA GLN A 329 -31.50 -20.74 -21.89
C GLN A 329 -31.63 -22.24 -21.68
N ARG A 330 -31.26 -22.74 -20.50
CA ARG A 330 -31.41 -24.15 -20.10
C ARG A 330 -32.87 -24.60 -20.10
N ARG A 331 -33.77 -23.78 -19.50
CA ARG A 331 -35.21 -24.07 -19.54
C ARG A 331 -35.77 -24.10 -20.97
N ARG A 332 -35.36 -23.16 -21.83
CA ARG A 332 -35.74 -23.16 -23.26
C ARG A 332 -35.21 -24.39 -23.98
N ALA A 333 -33.98 -24.77 -23.75
CA ALA A 333 -33.41 -25.98 -24.37
C ALA A 333 -34.13 -27.24 -23.91
N ILE A 334 -34.50 -27.32 -22.61
CA ILE A 334 -35.32 -28.46 -22.11
C ILE A 334 -36.71 -28.45 -22.73
N ALA A 335 -37.38 -27.30 -22.75
CA ALA A 335 -38.73 -27.21 -23.36
C ALA A 335 -38.71 -27.53 -24.86
N ALA A 336 -37.67 -27.03 -25.59
CA ALA A 336 -37.49 -27.41 -27.00
C ALA A 336 -37.24 -28.89 -27.23
N ARG A 337 -36.43 -29.51 -26.32
CA ARG A 337 -36.21 -31.00 -26.36
C ARG A 337 -37.51 -31.75 -26.11
N LEU A 338 -38.29 -31.34 -25.10
CA LEU A 338 -39.57 -31.99 -24.78
C LEU A 338 -40.56 -31.81 -25.92
N SER A 339 -40.67 -30.60 -26.49
CA SER A 339 -41.56 -30.37 -27.65
C SER A 339 -41.11 -31.11 -28.91
N ALA A 340 -39.80 -31.26 -29.13
CA ALA A 340 -39.26 -32.08 -30.21
C ALA A 340 -39.51 -33.59 -29.97
N GLN A 341 -39.39 -34.05 -28.72
CA GLN A 341 -39.75 -35.43 -28.35
C GLN A 341 -41.24 -35.70 -28.55
N ASP A 342 -42.12 -34.76 -28.15
CA ASP A 342 -43.57 -34.91 -28.36
C ASP A 342 -43.96 -34.81 -29.84
N ALA A 343 -43.24 -33.99 -30.62
CA ALA A 343 -43.43 -33.93 -32.07
C ALA A 343 -42.93 -35.25 -32.73
N LEU A 344 -41.80 -35.75 -32.25
CA LEU A 344 -41.24 -37.02 -32.71
C LEU A 344 -42.16 -38.19 -32.35
N ARG A 345 -42.70 -38.23 -31.10
CA ARG A 345 -43.69 -39.24 -30.69
C ARG A 345 -44.94 -39.20 -31.58
N ARG A 346 -45.51 -38.01 -31.80
CA ARG A 346 -46.69 -37.88 -32.68
C ARG A 346 -46.38 -38.21 -34.14
N ALA A 347 -45.15 -37.96 -34.58
CA ALA A 347 -44.72 -38.37 -35.92
C ALA A 347 -44.51 -39.87 -35.99
N ASN A 348 -43.92 -40.48 -34.91
CA ASN A 348 -43.77 -41.95 -34.81
C ASN A 348 -45.13 -42.63 -34.75
N ASP A 349 -46.08 -42.14 -33.89
CA ASP A 349 -47.43 -42.73 -33.81
C ASP A 349 -48.15 -42.67 -35.16
N ARG A 350 -47.96 -41.60 -35.94
CA ARG A 350 -48.49 -41.52 -37.31
C ARG A 350 -47.78 -42.41 -38.29
N LEU A 351 -46.45 -42.58 -38.13
CA LEU A 351 -45.68 -43.50 -38.99
C LEU A 351 -46.04 -44.95 -38.68
N GLU A 352 -46.18 -45.32 -37.40
CA GLU A 352 -46.62 -46.68 -37.01
C GLU A 352 -48.00 -47.00 -37.57
N LEU A 353 -48.95 -46.05 -37.52
CA LEU A 353 -50.27 -46.21 -38.15
C LEU A 353 -50.19 -46.36 -39.67
N THR A 354 -49.28 -45.64 -40.31
CA THR A 354 -49.14 -45.67 -41.78
C THR A 354 -48.35 -46.93 -42.23
N VAL A 355 -47.34 -47.33 -41.42
CA VAL A 355 -46.52 -48.54 -41.68
C VAL A 355 -47.27 -49.82 -41.36
N ALA A 356 -48.10 -49.83 -40.29
CA ALA A 356 -48.99 -50.96 -39.99
C ALA A 356 -49.98 -51.24 -41.13
N GLN A 357 -50.26 -50.24 -41.97
CA GLN A 357 -51.12 -50.40 -43.12
C GLN A 357 -50.41 -50.80 -44.43
N ARG A 358 -49.08 -50.73 -44.49
CA ARG A 358 -48.35 -50.90 -45.76
C ARG A 358 -47.16 -51.82 -45.74
N THR A 359 -47.30 -52.98 -45.30
CA THR A 359 -46.29 -54.06 -45.51
C THR A 359 -45.16 -54.13 -44.45
N ALA A 360 -45.32 -55.11 -43.69
CA ALA A 360 -44.44 -56.30 -43.62
C ALA A 360 -42.94 -56.03 -43.47
N ALA A 361 -42.55 -56.05 -42.31
CA ALA A 361 -41.52 -56.81 -41.61
C ALA A 361 -40.04 -56.85 -42.12
N LEU A 362 -39.69 -56.56 -43.34
CA LEU A 362 -38.30 -56.87 -43.79
C LEU A 362 -37.42 -55.56 -43.97
N THR A 363 -37.98 -54.43 -44.23
CA THR A 363 -37.19 -53.20 -44.36
C THR A 363 -36.95 -52.54 -43.02
N GLU A 364 -37.80 -52.78 -42.04
CA GLU A 364 -37.82 -52.15 -40.73
C GLU A 364 -36.61 -52.59 -39.83
N ALA A 365 -36.16 -53.85 -39.98
CA ALA A 365 -35.06 -54.35 -39.16
C ALA A 365 -33.69 -53.76 -39.54
N ASN A 366 -33.49 -53.48 -40.83
CA ASN A 366 -32.20 -52.97 -41.30
C ASN A 366 -32.04 -51.44 -41.05
N GLU A 367 -33.15 -50.70 -41.13
CA GLU A 367 -33.14 -49.26 -40.84
C GLU A 367 -33.04 -48.94 -39.32
N ARG A 368 -33.59 -49.86 -38.48
CA ARG A 368 -33.41 -49.72 -37.00
C ARG A 368 -31.96 -49.86 -36.59
N MET A 369 -31.25 -50.84 -37.14
CA MET A 369 -29.88 -51.11 -36.78
C MET A 369 -28.92 -49.98 -37.15
N GLN A 370 -29.15 -49.33 -38.31
CA GLN A 370 -28.33 -48.18 -38.71
C GLN A 370 -28.57 -46.91 -37.86
N ARG A 371 -29.82 -46.70 -37.42
CA ARG A 371 -30.12 -45.53 -36.53
C ARG A 371 -29.51 -45.72 -35.14
N GLU A 372 -29.50 -46.91 -34.62
CA GLU A 372 -28.95 -47.21 -33.29
C GLU A 372 -27.42 -47.05 -33.23
N ILE A 373 -26.72 -47.37 -34.31
CA ILE A 373 -25.28 -47.17 -34.44
C ILE A 373 -24.91 -45.67 -34.44
N VAL A 374 -25.65 -44.86 -35.20
CA VAL A 374 -25.39 -43.42 -35.32
C VAL A 374 -25.67 -42.68 -34.00
N GLU A 375 -26.68 -43.11 -33.26
CA GLU A 375 -27.03 -42.48 -31.97
C GLU A 375 -26.00 -42.83 -30.88
N ARG A 376 -25.45 -44.05 -30.96
CA ARG A 376 -24.40 -44.50 -30.06
C ARG A 376 -23.09 -43.76 -30.27
N GLU A 377 -22.69 -43.51 -31.50
CA GLU A 377 -21.50 -42.69 -31.81
C GLU A 377 -21.63 -41.23 -31.36
N ARG A 378 -22.83 -40.68 -31.49
CA ARG A 378 -23.08 -39.31 -31.02
C ARG A 378 -23.09 -39.17 -29.50
N THR A 379 -23.52 -40.23 -28.81
CA THR A 379 -23.54 -40.24 -27.34
C THR A 379 -22.14 -40.40 -26.77
N GLU A 380 -21.29 -41.19 -27.40
CA GLU A 380 -19.88 -41.33 -27.03
C GLU A 380 -19.11 -40.02 -27.24
N GLN A 381 -19.39 -39.29 -28.31
CA GLN A 381 -18.71 -37.99 -28.55
C GLN A 381 -19.12 -36.96 -27.52
N ARG A 382 -20.40 -36.86 -27.16
CA ARG A 382 -20.88 -35.94 -26.11
C ARG A 382 -20.32 -36.28 -24.73
N LEU A 383 -20.11 -37.55 -24.44
CA LEU A 383 -19.51 -37.99 -23.18
C LEU A 383 -18.05 -37.58 -23.09
N ARG A 384 -17.30 -37.65 -24.19
CA ARG A 384 -15.89 -37.23 -24.26
C ARG A 384 -15.76 -35.72 -24.06
N ASP A 385 -16.63 -34.92 -24.70
CA ASP A 385 -16.60 -33.47 -24.59
C ASP A 385 -16.90 -33.03 -23.15
N SER A 386 -17.90 -33.64 -22.49
CA SER A 386 -18.26 -33.38 -21.10
C SER A 386 -17.14 -33.76 -20.10
N GLN A 387 -16.42 -34.87 -20.37
CA GLN A 387 -15.28 -35.28 -19.53
C GLN A 387 -14.12 -34.26 -19.59
N GLN A 388 -13.86 -33.66 -20.75
CA GLN A 388 -12.82 -32.64 -20.89
C GLN A 388 -13.15 -31.36 -20.15
N GLU A 389 -14.43 -30.94 -20.12
CA GLU A 389 -14.89 -29.78 -19.34
C GLU A 389 -14.72 -29.98 -17.83
N VAL A 390 -15.07 -31.17 -17.33
CA VAL A 390 -14.93 -31.48 -15.88
C VAL A 390 -13.46 -31.46 -15.43
N VAL A 391 -12.55 -31.95 -16.25
CA VAL A 391 -11.11 -31.94 -15.96
C VAL A 391 -10.56 -30.48 -15.95
N HIS A 392 -11.07 -29.63 -16.85
CA HIS A 392 -10.66 -28.21 -16.88
C HIS A 392 -11.20 -27.43 -15.68
N ALA A 393 -12.45 -27.65 -15.30
CA ALA A 393 -13.06 -27.06 -14.10
C ALA A 393 -12.35 -27.49 -12.80
N GLY A 394 -11.93 -28.75 -12.71
CA GLY A 394 -11.17 -29.27 -11.57
C GLY A 394 -9.82 -28.56 -11.39
N LYS A 395 -9.11 -28.29 -12.49
CA LYS A 395 -7.85 -27.54 -12.45
C LYS A 395 -8.02 -26.08 -11.98
N LEU A 396 -9.11 -25.43 -12.39
CA LEU A 396 -9.43 -24.06 -11.96
C LEU A 396 -9.86 -23.98 -10.48
N ALA A 397 -10.54 -25.00 -9.97
CA ALA A 397 -10.95 -25.05 -8.56
C ALA A 397 -9.74 -25.19 -7.61
N VAL A 398 -8.76 -26.03 -7.98
CA VAL A 398 -7.49 -26.17 -7.24
C VAL A 398 -6.72 -24.85 -7.26
N LEU A 399 -6.70 -24.13 -8.38
CA LEU A 399 -6.04 -22.82 -8.50
C LEU A 399 -6.68 -21.76 -7.60
N GLY A 400 -8.01 -21.74 -7.48
CA GLY A 400 -8.74 -20.82 -6.60
C GLY A 400 -8.49 -21.06 -5.11
N GLN A 401 -8.37 -22.33 -4.70
CA GLN A 401 -8.06 -22.70 -3.32
C GLN A 401 -6.61 -22.37 -2.94
N MET A 402 -5.72 -22.33 -3.93
CA MET A 402 -4.30 -22.00 -3.80
C MET A 402 -4.01 -20.50 -3.67
N ALA A 403 -4.89 -19.64 -4.19
CA ALA A 403 -4.68 -18.20 -4.20
C ALA A 403 -4.51 -17.60 -2.79
N ALA A 404 -5.18 -18.16 -1.80
CA ALA A 404 -5.08 -17.70 -0.40
C ALA A 404 -3.71 -18.06 0.23
N GLY A 405 -3.16 -19.24 -0.04
CA GLY A 405 -1.84 -19.68 0.44
C GLY A 405 -0.71 -18.89 -0.22
N LEU A 406 -0.81 -18.66 -1.51
CA LEU A 406 0.16 -17.90 -2.29
C LEU A 406 0.27 -16.43 -1.85
N THR A 407 -0.86 -15.80 -1.51
CA THR A 407 -0.87 -14.43 -0.98
C THR A 407 -0.12 -14.35 0.34
N HIS A 408 -0.23 -15.38 1.17
CA HIS A 408 0.48 -15.43 2.44
C HIS A 408 2.00 -15.60 2.26
N GLU A 409 2.42 -16.47 1.34
CA GLU A 409 3.84 -16.71 1.05
C GLU A 409 4.52 -15.58 0.26
N LEU A 410 3.78 -14.81 -0.52
CA LEU A 410 4.31 -13.59 -1.15
C LEU A 410 4.43 -12.41 -0.17
N ASN A 411 3.55 -12.34 0.82
CA ASN A 411 3.62 -11.28 1.83
C ASN A 411 4.78 -11.48 2.83
N GLN A 412 5.20 -12.70 3.10
CA GLN A 412 6.30 -12.97 4.04
C GLN A 412 7.64 -12.36 3.60
N PRO A 413 8.14 -12.57 2.37
CA PRO A 413 9.38 -11.94 1.93
C PRO A 413 9.25 -10.41 1.83
N LEU A 414 8.07 -9.88 1.50
CA LEU A 414 7.82 -8.43 1.47
C LEU A 414 7.98 -7.78 2.85
N VAL A 415 7.48 -8.42 3.90
CA VAL A 415 7.68 -7.97 5.28
C VAL A 415 9.15 -8.05 5.68
N ALA A 416 9.84 -9.14 5.31
CA ALA A 416 11.26 -9.31 5.57
C ALA A 416 12.11 -8.24 4.86
N ILE A 417 11.82 -7.95 3.59
CA ILE A 417 12.46 -6.89 2.82
C ILE A 417 12.30 -5.54 3.53
N ARG A 418 11.08 -5.20 3.95
CA ARG A 418 10.80 -3.96 4.67
C ARG A 418 11.63 -3.85 5.96
N THR A 419 11.66 -4.91 6.76
CA THR A 419 12.43 -4.94 8.00
C THR A 419 13.93 -4.79 7.73
N LEU A 420 14.47 -5.45 6.70
CA LEU A 420 15.86 -5.34 6.32
C LEU A 420 16.21 -3.94 5.78
N CYS A 421 15.31 -3.28 5.07
CA CYS A 421 15.45 -1.88 4.65
C CYS A 421 15.52 -0.94 5.85
N ASP A 422 14.62 -1.09 6.81
CA ASP A 422 14.60 -0.27 8.02
C ASP A 422 15.86 -0.49 8.87
N ASN A 423 16.30 -1.74 8.98
CA ASN A 423 17.54 -2.09 9.64
C ASN A 423 18.77 -1.53 8.92
N ALA A 424 18.81 -1.63 7.58
CA ALA A 424 19.92 -1.09 6.79
C ALA A 424 20.03 0.43 6.98
N ARG A 425 18.89 1.14 7.00
CA ARG A 425 18.84 2.58 7.28
C ARG A 425 19.38 2.88 8.70
N THR A 426 18.93 2.14 9.69
CA THR A 426 19.37 2.30 11.07
C THR A 426 20.87 2.04 11.24
N PHE A 427 21.41 1.05 10.54
CA PHE A 427 22.85 0.77 10.55
C PHE A 427 23.64 1.86 9.83
N PHE A 428 23.11 2.43 8.76
CA PHE A 428 23.72 3.60 8.12
C PHE A 428 23.78 4.81 9.06
N GLU A 429 22.66 5.12 9.74
CA GLU A 429 22.57 6.21 10.71
C GLU A 429 23.53 6.01 11.92
N ARG A 430 23.84 4.75 12.26
CA ARG A 430 24.78 4.37 13.32
C ARG A 430 26.22 4.24 12.83
N ASN A 431 26.53 4.69 11.63
CA ASN A 431 27.86 4.62 11.00
C ASN A 431 28.41 3.17 10.91
N GLN A 432 27.55 2.21 10.64
CA GLN A 432 27.86 0.79 10.51
C GLN A 432 27.57 0.28 9.08
N PRO A 433 28.31 0.76 8.06
CA PRO A 433 28.00 0.49 6.64
C PRO A 433 28.09 -1.00 6.27
N ALA A 434 29.00 -1.74 6.87
CA ALA A 434 29.16 -3.17 6.58
C ALA A 434 27.88 -3.97 6.90
N GLN A 435 27.20 -3.66 8.01
CA GLN A 435 25.97 -4.32 8.41
C GLN A 435 24.77 -3.84 7.56
N ALA A 436 24.79 -2.58 7.14
CA ALA A 436 23.81 -2.06 6.18
C ALA A 436 23.93 -2.77 4.82
N PHE A 437 25.16 -2.94 4.30
CA PHE A 437 25.40 -3.67 3.06
C PHE A 437 24.98 -5.14 3.16
N ALA A 438 25.26 -5.81 4.28
CA ALA A 438 24.81 -7.19 4.50
C ALA A 438 23.26 -7.32 4.45
N ASN A 439 22.53 -6.32 4.94
CA ASN A 439 21.06 -6.29 4.83
C ASN A 439 20.60 -6.04 3.39
N LEU A 440 21.27 -5.17 2.65
CA LEU A 440 20.98 -4.94 1.22
C LEU A 440 21.21 -6.20 0.39
N GLU A 441 22.28 -6.93 0.67
CA GLU A 441 22.55 -8.22 0.00
C GLU A 441 21.46 -9.27 0.29
N ARG A 442 20.98 -9.31 1.54
CA ARG A 442 19.84 -10.17 1.92
C ARG A 442 18.54 -9.77 1.24
N ILE A 443 18.31 -8.46 1.06
CA ILE A 443 17.17 -7.96 0.28
C ILE A 443 17.25 -8.45 -1.16
N GLY A 444 18.43 -8.35 -1.81
CA GLY A 444 18.65 -8.87 -3.16
C GLY A 444 18.23 -10.34 -3.27
N LYS A 445 18.71 -11.18 -2.35
CA LYS A 445 18.36 -12.62 -2.32
C LYS A 445 16.85 -12.88 -2.15
N LEU A 446 16.15 -12.06 -1.36
CA LEU A 446 14.70 -12.18 -1.19
C LEU A 446 13.93 -11.77 -2.45
N VAL A 447 14.37 -10.73 -3.15
CA VAL A 447 13.79 -10.29 -4.42
C VAL A 447 13.98 -11.35 -5.51
N ASP A 448 15.18 -11.92 -5.62
CA ASP A 448 15.46 -13.02 -6.56
C ASP A 448 14.58 -14.24 -6.28
N GLY A 449 14.40 -14.60 -4.99
CA GLY A 449 13.47 -15.65 -4.57
C GLY A 449 12.03 -15.39 -4.99
N MET A 450 11.54 -14.16 -4.87
CA MET A 450 10.20 -13.78 -5.33
C MET A 450 10.04 -13.86 -6.86
N ALA A 451 11.08 -13.53 -7.62
CA ALA A 451 11.06 -13.65 -9.07
C ALA A 451 10.92 -15.12 -9.52
N VAL A 452 11.61 -16.03 -8.84
CA VAL A 452 11.47 -17.50 -9.08
C VAL A 452 10.05 -17.96 -8.77
N LEU A 453 9.47 -17.57 -7.61
CA LEU A 453 8.12 -17.91 -7.18
C LEU A 453 7.04 -17.50 -8.20
N THR A 454 7.13 -16.27 -8.70
CA THR A 454 6.18 -15.75 -9.71
C THR A 454 6.35 -16.44 -11.07
N GLY A 455 7.57 -16.84 -11.42
CA GLY A 455 7.89 -17.60 -12.63
C GLY A 455 7.27 -19.00 -12.63
N GLU A 456 7.37 -19.73 -11.53
CA GLU A 456 6.78 -21.07 -11.35
C GLU A 456 5.25 -21.03 -11.43
N LEU A 457 4.61 -20.02 -10.83
CA LEU A 457 3.16 -19.83 -10.88
C LEU A 457 2.65 -19.56 -12.30
N LYS A 458 3.36 -18.74 -13.05
CA LYS A 458 3.03 -18.43 -14.46
C LYS A 458 3.08 -19.68 -15.33
N THR A 459 4.01 -20.57 -15.06
CA THR A 459 4.19 -21.82 -15.81
C THR A 459 3.07 -22.82 -15.52
N PHE A 460 2.61 -22.92 -14.26
CA PHE A 460 1.50 -23.80 -13.87
C PHE A 460 0.14 -23.36 -14.44
N ALA A 461 -0.09 -22.05 -14.58
CA ALA A 461 -1.35 -21.48 -15.08
C ALA A 461 -1.49 -21.54 -16.61
N ARG A 462 -0.45 -21.90 -17.34
CA ARG A 462 -0.45 -21.86 -18.80
C ARG A 462 -1.18 -23.07 -19.38
N LYS A 463 -2.09 -22.82 -20.33
CA LYS A 463 -2.79 -23.86 -21.08
C LYS A 463 -1.79 -24.61 -21.99
N PRO A 464 -1.75 -25.93 -21.98
CA PRO A 464 -0.90 -26.68 -22.90
C PRO A 464 -1.52 -26.64 -24.29
N ASP A 465 -1.01 -25.79 -25.12
CA ASP A 465 -1.44 -25.68 -26.52
C ASP A 465 -0.18 -25.43 -27.37
N VAL A 466 0.71 -26.41 -27.43
CA VAL A 466 1.97 -26.24 -28.15
C VAL A 466 2.33 -27.52 -28.90
N GLU A 467 2.69 -27.33 -30.15
CA GLU A 467 3.17 -28.31 -31.07
C GLU A 467 4.46 -28.96 -30.54
N ARG A 468 4.44 -30.27 -30.38
CA ARG A 468 5.63 -31.04 -30.00
C ARG A 468 6.58 -31.12 -31.19
N VAL A 469 7.82 -30.68 -30.97
CA VAL A 469 8.88 -30.70 -31.97
C VAL A 469 10.03 -31.61 -31.52
N ALA A 470 10.90 -31.99 -32.44
CA ALA A 470 12.11 -32.72 -32.10
C ALA A 470 13.10 -31.74 -31.43
N VAL A 471 13.38 -31.94 -30.14
CA VAL A 471 14.27 -31.09 -29.33
C VAL A 471 15.53 -31.87 -28.98
N SER A 472 16.70 -31.24 -29.15
CA SER A 472 18.00 -31.80 -28.78
C SER A 472 18.17 -31.84 -27.26
N LEU A 473 18.39 -33.03 -26.68
CA LEU A 473 18.69 -33.16 -25.25
C LEU A 473 20.01 -32.51 -24.86
N ASN A 474 21.01 -32.56 -25.74
CA ASN A 474 22.31 -31.93 -25.49
C ASN A 474 22.19 -30.41 -25.36
N GLU A 475 21.39 -29.77 -26.23
CA GLU A 475 21.15 -28.31 -26.16
C GLU A 475 20.37 -27.95 -24.91
N ALA A 476 19.36 -28.73 -24.54
CA ALA A 476 18.56 -28.48 -23.34
C ALA A 476 19.40 -28.64 -22.05
N VAL A 477 20.31 -29.62 -21.99
CA VAL A 477 21.24 -29.78 -20.87
C VAL A 477 22.29 -28.67 -20.85
N ALA A 478 22.80 -28.26 -22.01
CA ALA A 478 23.75 -27.14 -22.12
C ALA A 478 23.13 -25.84 -21.60
N HIS A 479 21.85 -25.60 -21.91
CA HIS A 479 21.10 -24.45 -21.38
C HIS A 479 20.97 -24.50 -19.85
N ALA A 480 20.58 -25.62 -19.27
CA ALA A 480 20.47 -25.79 -17.83
C ALA A 480 21.84 -25.62 -17.13
N ARG A 481 22.91 -26.15 -17.74
CA ARG A 481 24.27 -25.97 -17.25
C ARG A 481 24.68 -24.50 -17.22
N LEU A 482 24.35 -23.73 -18.25
CA LEU A 482 24.68 -22.29 -18.31
C LEU A 482 24.02 -21.52 -17.15
N ILE A 483 22.78 -21.86 -16.82
CA ILE A 483 22.06 -21.25 -15.70
C ILE A 483 22.77 -21.49 -14.36
N TYR A 484 23.31 -22.69 -14.16
CA TYR A 484 23.96 -23.07 -12.90
C TYR A 484 25.48 -23.06 -12.95
N ASP A 485 26.12 -22.52 -13.99
CA ASP A 485 27.56 -22.58 -14.22
C ASP A 485 28.37 -21.88 -13.10
N ALA A 486 27.90 -20.76 -12.59
CA ALA A 486 28.49 -20.10 -11.44
C ALA A 486 28.42 -20.98 -10.17
N ARG A 487 27.24 -21.53 -9.90
CA ARG A 487 27.01 -22.34 -8.71
C ARG A 487 27.78 -23.66 -8.75
N LEU A 488 27.86 -24.31 -9.91
CA LEU A 488 28.67 -25.52 -10.12
C LEU A 488 30.15 -25.29 -9.82
N ARG A 489 30.70 -24.13 -10.21
CA ARG A 489 32.09 -23.76 -9.94
C ARG A 489 32.32 -23.39 -8.50
N ASP A 490 31.47 -22.54 -7.93
CA ASP A 490 31.64 -22.01 -6.57
C ASP A 490 31.51 -23.12 -5.52
N GLU A 491 30.60 -24.08 -5.74
CA GLU A 491 30.41 -25.23 -4.87
C GLU A 491 31.32 -26.42 -5.18
N GLY A 492 32.12 -26.34 -6.24
CA GLY A 492 33.09 -27.38 -6.63
C GLY A 492 32.42 -28.71 -7.04
N VAL A 493 31.23 -28.62 -7.67
CA VAL A 493 30.45 -29.81 -8.09
C VAL A 493 30.97 -30.34 -9.42
N GLN A 494 31.30 -31.63 -9.46
CA GLN A 494 31.67 -32.33 -10.70
C GLN A 494 30.38 -32.72 -11.44
N LEU A 495 30.17 -32.15 -12.64
CA LEU A 495 29.04 -32.48 -13.52
C LEU A 495 29.53 -33.31 -14.70
N ASP A 496 29.11 -34.58 -14.73
CA ASP A 496 29.40 -35.53 -15.83
C ASP A 496 28.17 -35.65 -16.73
N VAL A 497 28.32 -35.37 -18.03
CA VAL A 497 27.21 -35.47 -19.00
C VAL A 497 27.54 -36.54 -20.03
N ASN A 498 26.72 -37.57 -20.08
CA ASN A 498 26.85 -38.72 -21.00
C ASN A 498 25.57 -38.86 -21.84
N ILE A 499 25.45 -38.06 -22.87
CA ILE A 499 24.35 -38.08 -23.83
C ILE A 499 24.93 -38.21 -25.23
N ALA A 500 24.50 -39.19 -25.98
CA ALA A 500 24.98 -39.40 -27.36
C ALA A 500 24.68 -38.17 -28.22
N PRO A 501 25.64 -37.74 -29.09
CA PRO A 501 25.40 -36.63 -30.00
C PRO A 501 24.18 -36.87 -30.89
N GLY A 502 23.33 -35.86 -31.06
CA GLY A 502 22.14 -35.92 -31.90
C GLY A 502 20.91 -36.61 -31.27
N THR A 503 20.95 -36.94 -29.94
CA THR A 503 19.77 -37.45 -29.24
C THR A 503 18.68 -36.37 -29.17
N THR A 504 17.52 -36.63 -29.81
CA THR A 504 16.36 -35.75 -29.82
C THR A 504 15.14 -36.43 -29.20
N VAL A 505 14.27 -35.67 -28.59
CA VAL A 505 13.00 -36.11 -28.03
C VAL A 505 11.85 -35.25 -28.54
N SER A 506 10.67 -35.84 -28.71
CA SER A 506 9.46 -35.10 -29.10
C SER A 506 8.90 -34.39 -27.87
N ALA A 507 9.17 -33.10 -27.78
CA ALA A 507 8.76 -32.27 -26.63
C ALA A 507 8.49 -30.84 -27.07
N GLU A 508 7.90 -30.06 -26.20
CA GLU A 508 7.98 -28.61 -26.27
C GLU A 508 9.32 -28.14 -25.68
N SER A 509 10.05 -27.34 -26.44
CA SER A 509 11.44 -26.95 -26.08
C SER A 509 11.51 -26.30 -24.70
N SER A 510 10.61 -25.37 -24.38
CA SER A 510 10.64 -24.65 -23.10
C SER A 510 10.28 -25.55 -21.92
N GLN A 511 9.35 -26.51 -22.09
CA GLN A 511 8.98 -27.47 -21.05
C GLN A 511 10.13 -28.44 -20.78
N LEU A 512 10.77 -28.96 -21.83
CA LEU A 512 11.92 -29.84 -21.66
C LEU A 512 13.08 -29.15 -20.93
N GLN A 513 13.38 -27.91 -21.31
CA GLN A 513 14.40 -27.11 -20.61
C GLN A 513 14.03 -26.92 -19.13
N GLN A 514 12.78 -26.59 -18.84
CA GLN A 514 12.30 -26.43 -17.47
C GLN A 514 12.45 -27.70 -16.64
N VAL A 515 12.09 -28.86 -17.21
CA VAL A 515 12.28 -30.17 -16.57
C VAL A 515 13.75 -30.37 -16.18
N ILE A 516 14.67 -30.13 -17.12
CA ILE A 516 16.10 -30.34 -16.90
C ILE A 516 16.66 -29.35 -15.88
N VAL A 517 16.26 -28.07 -15.96
CA VAL A 517 16.64 -27.05 -14.98
C VAL A 517 16.16 -27.43 -13.57
N ASN A 518 14.93 -27.89 -13.44
CA ASN A 518 14.38 -28.33 -12.15
C ASN A 518 15.16 -29.54 -11.58
N LEU A 519 15.43 -30.53 -12.40
CA LEU A 519 16.16 -31.73 -11.97
C LEU A 519 17.60 -31.41 -11.59
N LEU A 520 18.31 -30.57 -12.39
CA LEU A 520 19.67 -30.17 -12.11
C LEU A 520 19.76 -29.29 -10.84
N GLY A 521 18.79 -28.38 -10.64
CA GLY A 521 18.71 -27.56 -9.45
C GLY A 521 18.49 -28.41 -8.18
N ASN A 522 17.61 -29.41 -8.25
CA ASN A 522 17.39 -30.33 -7.14
C ASN A 522 18.64 -31.19 -6.83
N ALA A 523 19.33 -31.65 -7.87
CA ALA A 523 20.58 -32.40 -7.71
C ALA A 523 21.69 -31.53 -7.08
N LEU A 524 21.82 -30.26 -7.48
CA LEU A 524 22.74 -29.31 -6.86
C LEU A 524 22.46 -29.08 -5.39
N ASP A 525 21.19 -28.91 -5.04
CA ASP A 525 20.79 -28.76 -3.65
C ASP A 525 21.08 -30.02 -2.82
N ALA A 526 20.90 -31.21 -3.41
CA ALA A 526 21.15 -32.48 -2.75
C ALA A 526 22.64 -32.74 -2.45
N VAL A 527 23.55 -32.23 -3.31
CA VAL A 527 24.99 -32.43 -3.13
C VAL A 527 25.68 -31.29 -2.36
N HIS A 528 24.96 -30.23 -2.00
CA HIS A 528 25.53 -29.04 -1.34
C HIS A 528 26.35 -29.40 -0.09
N ASP A 529 25.82 -30.26 0.77
CA ASP A 529 26.44 -30.69 2.02
C ASP A 529 27.09 -32.08 1.91
N ALA A 530 27.17 -32.67 0.70
CA ALA A 530 27.71 -33.99 0.52
C ALA A 530 29.26 -34.00 0.54
N PRO A 531 29.89 -35.01 1.09
CA PRO A 531 31.35 -35.15 1.12
C PRO A 531 31.97 -35.35 -0.29
N VAL A 532 31.18 -35.89 -1.20
CA VAL A 532 31.52 -36.02 -2.62
C VAL A 532 30.42 -35.27 -3.39
N ARG A 533 30.78 -34.29 -4.19
CA ARG A 533 29.83 -33.44 -4.92
C ARG A 533 29.87 -33.78 -6.39
N ARG A 534 29.13 -34.80 -6.77
CA ARG A 534 29.07 -35.28 -8.14
C ARG A 534 27.62 -35.39 -8.61
N ILE A 535 27.38 -34.91 -9.84
CA ILE A 535 26.12 -35.05 -10.55
C ILE A 535 26.41 -35.70 -11.90
N ALA A 536 25.66 -36.73 -12.26
CA ALA A 536 25.75 -37.37 -13.57
C ALA A 536 24.43 -37.26 -14.30
N ILE A 537 24.48 -36.78 -15.54
CA ILE A 537 23.35 -36.71 -16.46
C ILE A 537 23.60 -37.68 -17.58
N ALA A 538 22.68 -38.60 -17.82
CA ALA A 538 22.78 -39.61 -18.89
C ALA A 538 21.46 -39.75 -19.66
N ALA A 539 21.58 -40.10 -20.93
CA ALA A 539 20.43 -40.53 -21.73
C ALA A 539 20.76 -41.83 -22.42
N ASP A 540 19.87 -42.80 -22.25
CA ASP A 540 19.98 -44.09 -22.91
C ASP A 540 19.62 -44.01 -24.41
N ALA A 541 20.03 -44.97 -25.21
CA ALA A 541 19.52 -45.09 -26.56
C ALA A 541 17.98 -45.36 -26.55
N PRO A 542 17.25 -44.92 -27.58
CA PRO A 542 15.82 -45.14 -27.67
C PRO A 542 15.47 -46.64 -27.55
N ASP A 543 14.48 -46.97 -26.73
CA ASP A 543 13.95 -48.32 -26.58
C ASP A 543 13.16 -48.79 -27.85
N ALA A 544 12.66 -50.03 -27.84
CA ALA A 544 11.87 -50.59 -28.93
C ALA A 544 10.58 -49.79 -29.26
N HIS A 545 10.14 -48.90 -28.36
CA HIS A 545 8.98 -48.02 -28.53
C HIS A 545 9.38 -46.58 -28.84
N GLY A 546 10.67 -46.33 -29.11
CA GLY A 546 11.19 -44.98 -29.41
C GLY A 546 11.29 -44.05 -28.18
N ARG A 547 11.26 -44.59 -26.95
CA ARG A 547 11.36 -43.82 -25.73
C ARG A 547 12.82 -43.71 -25.29
N VAL A 548 13.24 -42.51 -24.91
CA VAL A 548 14.56 -42.24 -24.36
C VAL A 548 14.44 -42.09 -22.84
N ARG A 549 15.23 -42.86 -22.10
CA ARG A 549 15.35 -42.69 -20.65
C ARG A 549 16.40 -41.63 -20.37
N PHE A 550 15.97 -40.56 -19.77
CA PHE A 550 16.84 -39.49 -19.30
C PHE A 550 17.01 -39.59 -17.78
N THR A 551 18.22 -39.63 -17.30
CA THR A 551 18.55 -39.87 -15.89
C THR A 551 19.45 -38.76 -15.37
N VAL A 552 19.10 -38.22 -14.21
CA VAL A 552 19.95 -37.32 -13.42
C VAL A 552 20.21 -38.03 -12.10
N THR A 553 21.49 -38.24 -11.80
CA THR A 553 21.95 -38.93 -10.59
C THR A 553 22.85 -37.98 -9.81
N ASP A 554 22.60 -37.81 -8.54
CA ASP A 554 23.41 -37.05 -7.63
C ASP A 554 24.05 -37.94 -6.55
N SER A 555 25.09 -37.43 -5.91
CA SER A 555 25.78 -38.09 -4.79
C SER A 555 25.32 -37.56 -3.43
N GLY A 556 24.15 -36.97 -3.36
CA GLY A 556 23.56 -36.42 -2.15
C GLY A 556 23.03 -37.46 -1.18
N ALA A 557 22.36 -37.04 -0.14
CA ALA A 557 21.83 -37.88 0.94
C ALA A 557 20.63 -38.76 0.49
N GLY A 558 20.13 -38.59 -0.74
CA GLY A 558 18.94 -39.26 -1.26
C GLY A 558 17.65 -38.68 -0.69
N ILE A 559 16.53 -39.33 -1.02
CA ILE A 559 15.19 -38.89 -0.62
C ILE A 559 14.69 -39.81 0.51
N ALA A 560 14.20 -39.19 1.59
CA ALA A 560 13.66 -39.91 2.72
C ALA A 560 12.47 -40.81 2.32
N PRO A 561 12.35 -42.06 2.86
CA PRO A 561 11.31 -43.02 2.42
C PRO A 561 9.87 -42.53 2.61
N ASP A 562 9.62 -41.68 3.57
CA ASP A 562 8.33 -41.07 3.88
C ASP A 562 7.92 -39.99 2.86
N VAL A 563 8.87 -39.40 2.15
CA VAL A 563 8.64 -38.37 1.13
C VAL A 563 8.40 -38.98 -0.26
N LEU A 564 8.99 -40.14 -0.52
CA LEU A 564 8.90 -40.79 -1.82
C LEU A 564 7.48 -40.99 -2.39
N PRO A 565 6.45 -41.37 -1.59
CA PRO A 565 5.09 -41.52 -2.10
C PRO A 565 4.46 -40.20 -2.56
N HIS A 566 4.90 -39.11 -2.00
CA HIS A 566 4.33 -37.77 -2.20
C HIS A 566 5.22 -36.87 -3.07
N LEU A 567 6.28 -37.40 -3.64
CA LEU A 567 7.33 -36.67 -4.33
C LEU A 567 6.83 -35.80 -5.51
N PHE A 568 5.78 -36.23 -6.17
CA PHE A 568 5.16 -35.49 -7.29
C PHE A 568 3.90 -34.72 -6.90
N GLU A 569 3.54 -34.75 -5.61
CA GLU A 569 2.44 -33.91 -5.15
C GLU A 569 2.89 -32.43 -5.07
N PRO A 570 2.07 -31.50 -5.52
CA PRO A 570 2.39 -30.08 -5.39
C PRO A 570 2.63 -29.71 -3.93
N PHE A 571 3.64 -28.87 -3.68
CA PHE A 571 4.01 -28.32 -2.36
C PHE A 571 4.70 -29.29 -1.38
N VAL A 572 5.02 -30.47 -1.78
CA VAL A 572 5.87 -31.35 -0.98
C VAL A 572 7.33 -30.92 -1.16
N THR A 573 7.95 -30.46 -0.09
CA THR A 573 9.35 -30.06 -0.08
C THR A 573 10.01 -30.39 1.25
N THR A 574 11.26 -30.86 1.19
CA THR A 574 12.12 -31.08 2.35
C THR A 574 13.03 -29.88 2.63
N LYS A 575 12.98 -28.85 1.79
CA LYS A 575 13.80 -27.65 1.95
C LYS A 575 13.25 -26.72 3.04
N PRO A 576 14.10 -25.97 3.73
CA PRO A 576 13.65 -24.97 4.70
C PRO A 576 12.67 -23.99 4.09
N ARG A 577 11.72 -23.50 4.87
CA ARG A 577 10.70 -22.53 4.43
C ARG A 577 11.36 -21.32 3.75
N GLY A 578 10.92 -21.03 2.53
CA GLY A 578 11.42 -19.94 1.70
C GLY A 578 12.51 -20.32 0.68
N GLN A 579 12.93 -21.60 0.60
CA GLN A 579 13.94 -22.07 -0.37
C GLN A 579 13.41 -23.01 -1.46
N GLY A 580 12.10 -23.17 -1.58
CA GLY A 580 11.44 -23.91 -2.66
C GLY A 580 10.00 -24.24 -2.32
N LEU A 581 9.10 -24.06 -3.30
CA LEU A 581 7.65 -24.27 -3.15
C LEU A 581 7.23 -25.75 -3.27
N GLY A 582 8.13 -26.68 -3.54
CA GLY A 582 7.74 -28.06 -3.83
C GLY A 582 6.93 -28.24 -5.12
N LEU A 583 7.00 -27.28 -6.05
CA LEU A 583 6.31 -27.36 -7.34
C LEU A 583 7.20 -27.95 -8.45
N GLY A 584 8.50 -27.90 -8.31
CA GLY A 584 9.43 -28.33 -9.35
C GLY A 584 9.17 -29.73 -9.88
N LEU A 585 9.06 -30.73 -9.00
CA LEU A 585 8.79 -32.12 -9.40
C LEU A 585 7.33 -32.37 -9.80
N ALA A 586 6.39 -31.62 -9.26
CA ALA A 586 4.98 -31.72 -9.67
C ALA A 586 4.72 -31.15 -11.08
N ILE A 587 5.59 -30.23 -11.54
CA ILE A 587 5.54 -29.64 -12.89
C ILE A 587 6.35 -30.49 -13.90
N THR A 588 7.30 -31.27 -13.42
CA THR A 588 8.16 -32.16 -14.20
C THR A 588 7.41 -33.44 -14.62
#